data_408452c6b981dc61940690fdc768d312
#
_entry.id   408452c6b981dc61940690fdc768d312
#
_cell.length_a   1.000
_cell.length_b   1.000
_cell.length_c   1.000
_cell.angle_alpha   90.00
_cell.angle_beta   90.00
_cell.angle_gamma   90.00
#
_symmetry.space_group_name_H-M   'P 1'
#
loop_
_entity.id
_entity.type
_entity.pdbx_description
1 polymer ?
#
loop_
_entity_poly.entity_id
_entity_poly.type
_entity_poly.pdbx_seq_one_letter_code
_entity_poly.pdbx_strand_id
1 'polypeptide(L)'
;MTVFEELKRRGLIAQTTNEEEIQKLFDNESVTFYIGFDATADSLHVGHFLQLVIMKRLQMAGHRPIALLGTGTTMIGDPTGKTDMRKMLTPEEINHNAECFRRQMERFIEFGEDKALMVNNADWLLDLNYVELLRDVGAHFSVNRMLTAECYKQRMEKGLSFLEFNYMIMQSFDFLTLYQKYGCNMQFGGDDQWSNMLGGTELIRRKLGKDAYAMTITLLLNSEGKKMGKTQKGAVWLDPNKTTPFEFYQYWRNVSDADVLKCLRMLTFLPLEQIDEMDKWEGSQLNQAKEILAYELTNLVHGEDEAKKAQESARALFTGGNAAEMPTSELTEADFTDGKIDILSVLVKSGLSASRSEARRAVEQGGVVVADEKITDVKTAYVPEQFDGEGLVVRRGKKNFKRVVMSK
;
A
#
# COMPACT_ATOMS: atom_id res chain seq x y z
N MET A 1 -27.87 7.51 -0.61
CA MET A 1 -26.57 8.01 -1.10
C MET A 1 -26.10 7.04 -2.17
N THR A 2 -25.77 7.51 -3.36
CA THR A 2 -25.22 6.68 -4.44
C THR A 2 -23.76 6.32 -4.15
N VAL A 3 -23.23 5.31 -4.83
CA VAL A 3 -21.81 4.92 -4.63
C VAL A 3 -20.86 6.06 -5.05
N PHE A 4 -21.20 6.81 -6.09
CA PHE A 4 -20.40 7.95 -6.53
C PHE A 4 -20.35 9.06 -5.47
N GLU A 5 -21.50 9.41 -4.88
CA GLU A 5 -21.58 10.36 -3.76
C GLU A 5 -20.79 9.86 -2.53
N GLU A 6 -20.85 8.56 -2.26
CA GLU A 6 -20.09 7.97 -1.17
C GLU A 6 -18.58 8.09 -1.41
N LEU A 7 -18.09 7.79 -2.62
CA LEU A 7 -16.68 7.97 -2.98
C LEU A 7 -16.22 9.41 -2.81
N LYS A 8 -17.05 10.38 -3.22
CA LYS A 8 -16.77 11.83 -3.02
C LYS A 8 -16.70 12.19 -1.54
N ARG A 9 -17.69 11.82 -0.75
CA ARG A 9 -17.73 12.12 0.69
C ARG A 9 -16.58 11.48 1.46
N ARG A 10 -16.11 10.31 1.01
CA ARG A 10 -14.93 9.66 1.58
C ARG A 10 -13.61 10.30 1.15
N GLY A 11 -13.64 11.26 0.22
CA GLY A 11 -12.43 11.92 -0.29
C GLY A 11 -11.59 11.03 -1.22
N LEU A 12 -12.20 10.05 -1.87
CA LEU A 12 -11.52 9.05 -2.69
C LEU A 12 -11.28 9.51 -4.14
N ILE A 13 -12.02 10.49 -4.63
CA ILE A 13 -11.95 10.98 -6.01
C ILE A 13 -11.07 12.23 -6.06
N ALA A 14 -10.06 12.23 -6.94
CA ALA A 14 -9.21 13.39 -7.21
C ALA A 14 -9.59 14.08 -8.51
N GLN A 15 -9.59 13.38 -9.65
CA GLN A 15 -9.92 13.90 -10.96
C GLN A 15 -10.85 12.95 -11.72
N THR A 16 -11.66 13.50 -12.62
CA THR A 16 -12.54 12.74 -13.51
C THR A 16 -12.51 13.35 -14.92
N THR A 17 -12.63 12.53 -15.95
CA THR A 17 -12.73 13.03 -17.33
C THR A 17 -14.06 13.71 -17.62
N ASN A 18 -15.16 13.24 -17.01
CA ASN A 18 -16.50 13.81 -17.10
C ASN A 18 -17.33 13.37 -15.89
N GLU A 19 -17.41 14.23 -14.88
CA GLU A 19 -18.06 13.89 -13.61
C GLU A 19 -19.54 13.55 -13.78
N GLU A 20 -20.29 14.32 -14.57
CA GLU A 20 -21.73 14.11 -14.74
C GLU A 20 -22.05 12.78 -15.42
N GLU A 21 -21.31 12.45 -16.49
CA GLU A 21 -21.52 11.19 -17.21
C GLU A 21 -21.07 9.98 -16.38
N ILE A 22 -19.95 10.10 -15.66
CA ILE A 22 -19.48 9.04 -14.75
C ILE A 22 -20.52 8.78 -13.65
N GLN A 23 -21.07 9.83 -13.05
CA GLN A 23 -22.13 9.69 -12.05
C GLN A 23 -23.36 9.00 -12.64
N LYS A 24 -23.84 9.42 -13.82
CA LYS A 24 -24.97 8.77 -14.49
C LYS A 24 -24.74 7.28 -14.76
N LEU A 25 -23.52 6.93 -15.19
CA LEU A 25 -23.16 5.53 -15.44
C LEU A 25 -23.25 4.71 -14.14
N PHE A 26 -22.67 5.19 -13.04
CA PHE A 26 -22.71 4.51 -11.75
C PHE A 26 -24.13 4.41 -11.16
N ASP A 27 -24.96 5.42 -11.40
CA ASP A 27 -26.32 5.45 -10.85
C ASP A 27 -27.30 4.57 -11.63
N ASN A 28 -27.05 4.30 -12.93
CA ASN A 28 -28.03 3.67 -13.81
C ASN A 28 -27.56 2.35 -14.42
N GLU A 29 -26.27 2.03 -14.42
CA GLU A 29 -25.70 0.89 -15.12
C GLU A 29 -24.74 0.09 -14.24
N SER A 30 -24.51 -1.18 -14.58
CA SER A 30 -23.40 -1.95 -14.05
C SER A 30 -22.14 -1.64 -14.85
N VAL A 31 -21.28 -0.80 -14.29
CA VAL A 31 -20.04 -0.36 -14.96
C VAL A 31 -18.96 -1.43 -14.84
N THR A 32 -18.37 -1.82 -15.97
CA THR A 32 -17.13 -2.60 -15.98
C THR A 32 -15.95 -1.64 -15.99
N PHE A 33 -15.11 -1.74 -14.97
CA PHE A 33 -13.93 -0.86 -14.79
C PHE A 33 -12.68 -1.67 -14.48
N TYR A 34 -11.50 -1.07 -14.69
CA TYR A 34 -10.25 -1.74 -14.34
C TYR A 34 -9.30 -0.88 -13.52
N ILE A 35 -8.46 -1.56 -12.76
CA ILE A 35 -7.26 -1.01 -12.12
C ILE A 35 -6.09 -1.91 -12.49
N GLY A 36 -4.99 -1.30 -12.92
CA GLY A 36 -3.75 -1.99 -13.27
C GLY A 36 -2.78 -2.07 -12.07
N PHE A 37 -2.11 -3.21 -11.97
CA PHE A 37 -1.14 -3.50 -10.92
C PHE A 37 0.13 -4.07 -11.52
N ASP A 38 1.18 -3.27 -11.62
CA ASP A 38 2.50 -3.71 -12.05
C ASP A 38 3.16 -4.57 -10.99
N ALA A 39 3.55 -5.79 -11.36
CA ALA A 39 4.09 -6.82 -10.47
C ALA A 39 5.56 -6.55 -10.07
N THR A 40 5.83 -5.40 -9.47
CA THR A 40 7.18 -4.90 -9.15
C THR A 40 7.73 -5.42 -7.81
N ALA A 41 6.95 -6.16 -7.04
CA ALA A 41 7.33 -6.78 -5.76
C ALA A 41 6.46 -8.02 -5.51
N ASP A 42 6.90 -8.90 -4.62
CA ASP A 42 6.21 -10.13 -4.23
C ASP A 42 5.11 -9.92 -3.17
N SER A 43 4.67 -8.68 -2.95
CA SER A 43 3.53 -8.34 -2.11
C SER A 43 2.92 -7.00 -2.51
N LEU A 44 1.62 -6.87 -2.32
CA LEU A 44 0.92 -5.59 -2.28
C LEU A 44 1.28 -4.84 -0.99
N HIS A 45 1.17 -3.53 -1.02
CA HIS A 45 1.41 -2.65 0.13
C HIS A 45 0.24 -1.67 0.33
N VAL A 46 0.29 -0.86 1.38
CA VAL A 46 -0.78 0.09 1.75
C VAL A 46 -1.23 0.99 0.58
N GLY A 47 -0.33 1.36 -0.34
CA GLY A 47 -0.72 2.14 -1.53
C GLY A 47 -1.66 1.36 -2.47
N HIS A 48 -1.46 0.06 -2.63
CA HIS A 48 -2.36 -0.82 -3.40
C HIS A 48 -3.65 -1.12 -2.62
N PHE A 49 -3.57 -1.16 -1.29
CA PHE A 49 -4.73 -1.43 -0.43
C PHE A 49 -5.88 -0.45 -0.68
N LEU A 50 -5.59 0.85 -0.84
CA LEU A 50 -6.59 1.85 -1.19
C LEU A 50 -7.32 1.53 -2.49
N GLN A 51 -6.58 1.04 -3.51
CA GLN A 51 -7.16 0.62 -4.79
C GLN A 51 -8.08 -0.60 -4.61
N LEU A 52 -7.67 -1.56 -3.79
CA LEU A 52 -8.51 -2.74 -3.47
C LEU A 52 -9.78 -2.36 -2.70
N VAL A 53 -9.70 -1.39 -1.78
CA VAL A 53 -10.88 -0.87 -1.06
C VAL A 53 -11.88 -0.27 -2.04
N ILE A 54 -11.44 0.51 -3.03
CA ILE A 54 -12.31 1.07 -4.05
C ILE A 54 -12.91 -0.03 -4.94
N MET A 55 -12.10 -1.00 -5.39
CA MET A 55 -12.60 -2.12 -6.17
C MET A 55 -13.69 -2.89 -5.40
N LYS A 56 -13.44 -3.20 -4.13
CA LYS A 56 -14.43 -3.90 -3.27
C LYS A 56 -15.70 -3.09 -3.09
N ARG A 57 -15.57 -1.79 -2.85
CA ARG A 57 -16.71 -0.89 -2.65
C ARG A 57 -17.61 -0.81 -3.89
N LEU A 58 -17.00 -0.65 -5.05
CA LEU A 58 -17.72 -0.65 -6.32
C LEU A 58 -18.31 -2.02 -6.66
N GLN A 59 -17.63 -3.11 -6.34
CA GLN A 59 -18.16 -4.46 -6.48
C GLN A 59 -19.41 -4.68 -5.60
N MET A 60 -19.37 -4.21 -4.35
CA MET A 60 -20.52 -4.26 -3.42
C MET A 60 -21.71 -3.43 -3.93
N ALA A 61 -21.45 -2.39 -4.70
CA ALA A 61 -22.48 -1.56 -5.34
C ALA A 61 -23.02 -2.15 -6.67
N GLY A 62 -22.54 -3.33 -7.08
CA GLY A 62 -23.02 -4.03 -8.28
C GLY A 62 -22.24 -3.72 -9.57
N HIS A 63 -21.09 -3.05 -9.47
CA HIS A 63 -20.20 -2.82 -10.61
C HIS A 63 -19.18 -3.95 -10.74
N ARG A 64 -18.62 -4.12 -11.94
CA ARG A 64 -17.75 -5.24 -12.28
C ARG A 64 -16.28 -4.80 -12.37
N PRO A 65 -15.45 -5.09 -11.37
CA PRO A 65 -14.03 -4.77 -11.41
C PRO A 65 -13.22 -5.75 -12.27
N ILE A 66 -12.21 -5.23 -12.96
CA ILE A 66 -11.13 -6.00 -13.59
C ILE A 66 -9.82 -5.65 -12.88
N ALA A 67 -9.20 -6.64 -12.25
CA ALA A 67 -7.83 -6.51 -11.78
C ALA A 67 -6.89 -6.88 -12.93
N LEU A 68 -6.18 -5.89 -13.47
CA LEU A 68 -5.21 -6.10 -14.54
C LEU A 68 -3.82 -6.33 -13.94
N LEU A 69 -3.30 -7.54 -14.05
CA LEU A 69 -1.92 -7.83 -13.70
C LEU A 69 -0.99 -7.35 -14.82
N GLY A 70 -0.17 -6.35 -14.51
CA GLY A 70 0.72 -5.70 -15.46
C GLY A 70 2.04 -6.46 -15.64
N THR A 71 2.03 -7.76 -15.99
CA THR A 71 3.31 -8.48 -16.17
C THR A 71 4.05 -8.04 -17.43
N GLY A 72 3.35 -7.74 -18.51
CA GLY A 72 3.95 -7.19 -19.74
C GLY A 72 4.47 -5.77 -19.52
N THR A 73 3.70 -4.89 -18.88
CA THR A 73 4.11 -3.52 -18.57
C THR A 73 5.23 -3.46 -17.53
N THR A 74 5.29 -4.40 -16.59
CA THR A 74 6.39 -4.48 -15.61
C THR A 74 7.75 -4.72 -16.27
N MET A 75 7.80 -5.40 -17.42
CA MET A 75 9.05 -5.59 -18.18
C MET A 75 9.62 -4.26 -18.70
N ILE A 76 8.76 -3.27 -18.88
CA ILE A 76 9.13 -1.92 -19.35
C ILE A 76 9.39 -0.98 -18.16
N GLY A 77 8.47 -0.96 -17.20
CA GLY A 77 8.51 -0.13 -16.00
C GLY A 77 7.94 1.27 -16.19
N ASP A 78 6.92 1.60 -15.39
CA ASP A 78 6.29 2.92 -15.38
C ASP A 78 7.27 4.01 -14.92
N PRO A 79 7.55 5.04 -15.74
CA PRO A 79 8.41 6.17 -15.37
C PRO A 79 7.73 7.17 -14.42
N THR A 80 6.42 7.10 -14.24
CA THR A 80 5.63 8.08 -13.49
C THR A 80 6.13 8.27 -12.06
N GLY A 81 6.42 9.51 -11.68
CA GLY A 81 6.88 9.86 -10.34
C GLY A 81 8.23 9.28 -9.94
N LYS A 82 9.07 8.93 -10.92
CA LYS A 82 10.42 8.39 -10.74
C LYS A 82 11.48 9.35 -11.26
N THR A 83 12.61 9.38 -10.57
CA THR A 83 13.80 10.13 -11.01
C THR A 83 14.76 9.25 -11.79
N ASP A 84 14.74 7.94 -11.55
CA ASP A 84 15.65 6.97 -12.14
C ASP A 84 14.87 5.82 -12.79
N MET A 85 15.47 5.17 -13.78
CA MET A 85 14.90 4.00 -14.44
C MET A 85 14.69 2.86 -13.41
N ARG A 86 13.58 2.14 -13.52
CA ARG A 86 13.31 0.98 -12.65
C ARG A 86 14.33 -0.13 -12.92
N LYS A 87 14.66 -0.89 -11.85
CA LYS A 87 15.42 -2.13 -12.02
C LYS A 87 14.60 -3.09 -12.89
N MET A 88 15.25 -3.62 -13.92
CA MET A 88 14.64 -4.66 -14.74
C MET A 88 14.56 -5.97 -13.94
N LEU A 89 13.36 -6.52 -13.86
CA LEU A 89 13.09 -7.82 -13.25
C LEU A 89 13.12 -8.91 -14.33
N THR A 90 13.44 -10.15 -13.95
CA THR A 90 13.32 -11.28 -14.86
C THR A 90 11.84 -11.67 -15.05
N PRO A 91 11.48 -12.33 -16.17
CA PRO A 91 10.13 -12.85 -16.37
C PRO A 91 9.66 -13.77 -15.23
N GLU A 92 10.56 -14.57 -14.66
CA GLU A 92 10.28 -15.47 -13.54
C GLU A 92 9.93 -14.69 -12.26
N GLU A 93 10.70 -13.63 -11.95
CA GLU A 93 10.42 -12.74 -10.82
C GLU A 93 9.07 -12.04 -11.01
N ILE A 94 8.77 -11.54 -12.21
CA ILE A 94 7.50 -10.87 -12.53
C ILE A 94 6.32 -11.83 -12.36
N ASN A 95 6.42 -13.05 -12.88
CA ASN A 95 5.37 -14.05 -12.77
C ASN A 95 5.14 -14.48 -11.31
N HIS A 96 6.22 -14.66 -10.54
CA HIS A 96 6.13 -14.94 -9.11
C HIS A 96 5.40 -13.80 -8.36
N ASN A 97 5.77 -12.57 -8.63
CA ASN A 97 5.15 -11.40 -8.02
C ASN A 97 3.65 -11.29 -8.38
N ALA A 98 3.31 -11.51 -9.64
CA ALA A 98 1.92 -11.51 -10.11
C ALA A 98 1.06 -12.57 -9.40
N GLU A 99 1.62 -13.76 -9.18
CA GLU A 99 0.95 -14.83 -8.45
C GLU A 99 0.76 -14.48 -6.96
N CYS A 100 1.73 -13.79 -6.35
CA CYS A 100 1.58 -13.25 -5.00
C CYS A 100 0.46 -12.20 -4.93
N PHE A 101 0.37 -11.31 -5.92
CA PHE A 101 -0.69 -10.31 -6.01
C PHE A 101 -2.06 -10.97 -6.15
N ARG A 102 -2.20 -11.95 -7.05
CA ARG A 102 -3.43 -12.70 -7.25
C ARG A 102 -3.97 -13.26 -5.94
N ARG A 103 -3.15 -14.00 -5.20
CA ARG A 103 -3.54 -14.62 -3.91
C ARG A 103 -3.96 -13.59 -2.86
N GLN A 104 -3.34 -12.40 -2.86
CA GLN A 104 -3.69 -11.34 -1.93
C GLN A 104 -5.00 -10.65 -2.35
N MET A 105 -5.21 -10.40 -3.65
CA MET A 105 -6.43 -9.77 -4.17
C MET A 105 -7.68 -10.64 -3.95
N GLU A 106 -7.56 -11.96 -4.06
CA GLU A 106 -8.65 -12.93 -3.82
C GLU A 106 -9.23 -12.85 -2.40
N ARG A 107 -8.52 -12.26 -1.45
CA ARG A 107 -9.04 -12.01 -0.09
C ARG A 107 -10.00 -10.83 -0.03
N PHE A 108 -9.89 -9.88 -0.96
CA PHE A 108 -10.68 -8.66 -0.99
C PHE A 108 -11.80 -8.70 -2.02
N ILE A 109 -11.50 -9.24 -3.20
CA ILE A 109 -12.34 -9.18 -4.39
C ILE A 109 -12.87 -10.57 -4.69
N GLU A 110 -14.15 -10.66 -4.97
CA GLU A 110 -14.80 -11.89 -5.41
C GLU A 110 -14.66 -12.04 -6.92
N PHE A 111 -13.76 -12.93 -7.34
CA PHE A 111 -13.54 -13.24 -8.76
C PHE A 111 -14.49 -14.35 -9.25
N GLY A 112 -14.87 -14.29 -10.52
CA GLY A 112 -15.73 -15.28 -11.18
C GLY A 112 -16.33 -14.74 -12.47
N GLU A 113 -17.02 -15.58 -13.23
CA GLU A 113 -17.53 -15.27 -14.57
C GLU A 113 -18.46 -14.05 -14.56
N ASP A 114 -19.39 -13.97 -13.59
CA ASP A 114 -20.34 -12.86 -13.41
C ASP A 114 -19.91 -11.86 -12.33
N LYS A 115 -18.68 -11.97 -11.83
CA LYS A 115 -18.13 -11.13 -10.77
C LYS A 115 -16.96 -10.31 -11.30
N ALA A 116 -15.92 -10.15 -10.49
CA ALA A 116 -14.67 -9.53 -10.94
C ALA A 116 -13.90 -10.46 -11.88
N LEU A 117 -13.13 -9.85 -12.78
CA LEU A 117 -12.18 -10.56 -13.61
C LEU A 117 -10.75 -10.26 -13.12
N MET A 118 -9.89 -11.25 -13.27
CA MET A 118 -8.44 -11.06 -13.18
C MET A 118 -7.84 -11.42 -14.53
N VAL A 119 -7.13 -10.48 -15.14
CA VAL A 119 -6.54 -10.64 -16.47
C VAL A 119 -5.08 -10.19 -16.44
N ASN A 120 -4.30 -10.66 -17.39
CA ASN A 120 -2.88 -10.37 -17.50
C ASN A 120 -2.58 -9.68 -18.82
N ASN A 121 -1.93 -8.52 -18.80
CA ASN A 121 -1.63 -7.82 -20.05
C ASN A 121 -0.52 -8.47 -20.89
N ALA A 122 0.26 -9.37 -20.34
CA ALA A 122 1.17 -10.21 -21.13
C ALA A 122 0.43 -11.01 -22.21
N ASP A 123 -0.84 -11.40 -21.96
CA ASP A 123 -1.65 -12.20 -22.89
C ASP A 123 -1.89 -11.51 -24.25
N TRP A 124 -1.71 -10.22 -24.33
CA TRP A 124 -1.83 -9.46 -25.59
C TRP A 124 -0.62 -8.57 -25.89
N LEU A 125 0.21 -8.21 -24.92
CA LEU A 125 1.38 -7.36 -25.17
C LEU A 125 2.58 -8.14 -25.72
N LEU A 126 2.77 -9.40 -25.31
CA LEU A 126 3.94 -10.17 -25.70
C LEU A 126 3.88 -10.70 -27.14
N ASP A 127 2.68 -10.91 -27.65
CA ASP A 127 2.44 -11.40 -29.01
C ASP A 127 2.28 -10.29 -30.05
N LEU A 128 2.45 -9.01 -29.65
CA LEU A 128 2.28 -7.88 -30.55
C LEU A 128 3.36 -7.83 -31.63
N ASN A 129 2.93 -7.72 -32.90
CA ASN A 129 3.82 -7.31 -33.97
C ASN A 129 4.14 -5.82 -33.84
N TYR A 130 5.41 -5.49 -33.69
CA TYR A 130 5.86 -4.12 -33.47
C TYR A 130 5.44 -3.14 -34.59
N VAL A 131 5.55 -3.56 -35.85
CA VAL A 131 5.18 -2.70 -37.00
C VAL A 131 3.66 -2.47 -37.05
N GLU A 132 2.89 -3.50 -36.77
CA GLU A 132 1.43 -3.39 -36.69
C GLU A 132 1.00 -2.47 -35.54
N LEU A 133 1.61 -2.60 -34.37
CA LEU A 133 1.36 -1.71 -33.23
C LEU A 133 1.64 -0.26 -33.59
N LEU A 134 2.76 0.04 -34.25
CA LEU A 134 3.10 1.40 -34.66
C LEU A 134 2.10 1.98 -35.64
N ARG A 135 1.63 1.19 -36.62
CA ARG A 135 0.65 1.63 -37.60
C ARG A 135 -0.73 1.83 -37.00
N ASP A 136 -1.16 0.92 -36.16
CA ASP A 136 -2.53 0.80 -35.71
C ASP A 136 -2.80 1.59 -34.42
N VAL A 137 -1.81 1.75 -33.61
CA VAL A 137 -1.88 2.44 -32.31
C VAL A 137 -0.99 3.68 -32.31
N GLY A 138 0.28 3.55 -32.69
CA GLY A 138 1.25 4.64 -32.66
C GLY A 138 0.83 5.86 -33.48
N ALA A 139 0.11 5.65 -34.61
CA ALA A 139 -0.42 6.73 -35.44
C ALA A 139 -1.40 7.66 -34.69
N HIS A 140 -1.97 7.25 -33.57
CA HIS A 140 -2.88 8.05 -32.77
C HIS A 140 -2.16 8.87 -31.68
N PHE A 141 -0.86 8.70 -31.49
CA PHE A 141 -0.07 9.40 -30.50
C PHE A 141 0.85 10.46 -31.13
N SER A 142 0.84 11.66 -30.57
CA SER A 142 1.76 12.74 -30.96
C SER A 142 2.92 12.76 -29.96
N VAL A 143 4.14 12.56 -30.44
CA VAL A 143 5.36 12.64 -29.59
C VAL A 143 5.45 13.98 -28.88
N ASN A 144 5.19 15.09 -29.58
CA ASN A 144 5.22 16.42 -28.96
C ASN A 144 4.23 16.55 -27.78
N ARG A 145 3.03 15.99 -27.93
CA ARG A 145 2.03 15.98 -26.83
C ARG A 145 2.45 15.05 -25.70
N MET A 146 2.98 13.87 -26.01
CA MET A 146 3.48 12.93 -24.99
C MET A 146 4.59 13.56 -24.16
N LEU A 147 5.55 14.25 -24.78
CA LEU A 147 6.67 14.90 -24.08
C LEU A 147 6.22 16.02 -23.12
N THR A 148 5.03 16.58 -23.29
CA THR A 148 4.46 17.55 -22.33
C THR A 148 3.73 16.91 -21.16
N ALA A 149 3.53 15.58 -21.18
CA ALA A 149 2.81 14.86 -20.15
C ALA A 149 3.58 14.85 -18.82
N GLU A 150 2.86 15.01 -17.72
CA GLU A 150 3.46 15.09 -16.38
C GLU A 150 4.27 13.84 -16.00
N CYS A 151 3.82 12.67 -16.46
CA CYS A 151 4.49 11.39 -16.19
C CYS A 151 5.94 11.33 -16.72
N TYR A 152 6.30 12.16 -17.73
CA TYR A 152 7.63 12.18 -18.29
C TYR A 152 8.54 13.32 -17.78
N LYS A 153 7.96 14.39 -17.23
CA LYS A 153 8.74 15.61 -16.87
C LYS A 153 9.96 15.33 -16.00
N GLN A 154 9.78 14.58 -14.91
CA GLN A 154 10.89 14.29 -13.99
C GLN A 154 11.98 13.40 -14.62
N ARG A 155 11.58 12.51 -15.53
CA ARG A 155 12.52 11.64 -16.23
C ARG A 155 13.29 12.37 -17.33
N MET A 156 12.66 13.35 -17.98
CA MET A 156 13.33 14.13 -19.03
C MET A 156 14.56 14.88 -18.53
N GLU A 157 14.57 15.35 -17.29
CA GLU A 157 15.73 16.02 -16.67
C GLU A 157 16.95 15.09 -16.54
N LYS A 158 16.74 13.78 -16.34
CA LYS A 158 17.80 12.77 -16.17
C LYS A 158 18.00 11.85 -17.38
N GLY A 159 17.19 12.02 -18.41
CA GLY A 159 17.20 11.21 -19.62
C GLY A 159 16.12 10.13 -19.61
N LEU A 160 15.01 10.40 -20.29
CA LEU A 160 13.93 9.45 -20.55
C LEU A 160 14.37 8.47 -21.64
N SER A 161 14.37 7.17 -21.33
CA SER A 161 14.68 6.15 -22.34
C SER A 161 13.52 5.93 -23.30
N PHE A 162 13.81 5.45 -24.53
CA PHE A 162 12.79 5.06 -25.48
C PHE A 162 11.89 3.94 -24.92
N LEU A 163 12.45 3.04 -24.12
CA LEU A 163 11.73 1.99 -23.44
C LEU A 163 10.60 2.59 -22.55
N GLU A 164 10.99 3.46 -21.62
CA GLU A 164 10.05 4.12 -20.70
C GLU A 164 9.02 5.00 -21.43
N PHE A 165 9.43 5.64 -22.54
CA PHE A 165 8.54 6.47 -23.35
C PHE A 165 7.36 5.70 -23.95
N ASN A 166 7.54 4.40 -24.24
CA ASN A 166 6.47 3.56 -24.76
C ASN A 166 5.45 3.10 -23.69
N TYR A 167 5.72 3.28 -22.39
CA TYR A 167 4.83 2.81 -21.32
C TYR A 167 3.40 3.36 -21.47
N MET A 168 3.24 4.66 -21.73
CA MET A 168 1.92 5.29 -21.95
C MET A 168 1.14 4.64 -23.10
N ILE A 169 1.83 4.26 -24.19
CA ILE A 169 1.21 3.62 -25.34
C ILE A 169 0.72 2.22 -24.97
N MET A 170 1.52 1.47 -24.20
CA MET A 170 1.15 0.13 -23.74
C MET A 170 -0.05 0.16 -22.80
N GLN A 171 -0.05 1.06 -21.81
CA GLN A 171 -1.20 1.23 -20.90
C GLN A 171 -2.46 1.68 -21.64
N SER A 172 -2.31 2.52 -22.65
CA SER A 172 -3.43 2.94 -23.50
C SER A 172 -3.98 1.78 -24.34
N PHE A 173 -3.10 0.91 -24.82
CA PHE A 173 -3.47 -0.31 -25.54
C PHE A 173 -4.15 -1.33 -24.62
N ASP A 174 -3.73 -1.44 -23.38
CA ASP A 174 -4.42 -2.23 -22.35
C ASP A 174 -5.88 -1.79 -22.23
N PHE A 175 -6.13 -0.49 -22.07
CA PHE A 175 -7.50 0.02 -21.95
C PHE A 175 -8.33 -0.25 -23.20
N LEU A 176 -7.78 -0.05 -24.40
CA LEU A 176 -8.43 -0.37 -25.66
C LEU A 176 -8.78 -1.88 -25.73
N THR A 177 -7.86 -2.76 -25.35
CA THR A 177 -8.06 -4.21 -25.34
C THR A 177 -9.14 -4.61 -24.35
N LEU A 178 -9.11 -4.07 -23.15
CA LEU A 178 -10.13 -4.32 -22.13
C LEU A 178 -11.51 -3.79 -22.54
N TYR A 179 -11.56 -2.64 -23.22
CA TYR A 179 -12.79 -2.11 -23.79
C TYR A 179 -13.38 -3.07 -24.82
N GLN A 180 -12.57 -3.54 -25.76
CA GLN A 180 -13.01 -4.40 -26.85
C GLN A 180 -13.40 -5.82 -26.38
N LYS A 181 -12.62 -6.40 -25.46
CA LYS A 181 -12.83 -7.78 -25.00
C LYS A 181 -13.91 -7.91 -23.92
N TYR A 182 -14.02 -6.93 -23.02
CA TYR A 182 -14.82 -7.06 -21.81
C TYR A 182 -15.83 -5.92 -21.60
N GLY A 183 -15.94 -4.98 -22.56
CA GLY A 183 -16.81 -3.81 -22.42
C GLY A 183 -16.37 -2.87 -21.30
N CYS A 184 -15.08 -2.92 -20.92
CA CYS A 184 -14.54 -2.07 -19.87
C CYS A 184 -14.43 -0.62 -20.36
N ASN A 185 -15.33 0.24 -19.90
CA ASN A 185 -15.40 1.63 -20.33
C ASN A 185 -14.84 2.63 -19.31
N MET A 186 -14.29 2.15 -18.19
CA MET A 186 -13.75 3.02 -17.15
C MET A 186 -12.42 2.51 -16.59
N GLN A 187 -11.47 3.43 -16.42
CA GLN A 187 -10.18 3.18 -15.78
C GLN A 187 -10.08 3.95 -14.47
N PHE A 188 -9.57 3.27 -13.43
CA PHE A 188 -9.12 3.91 -12.19
C PHE A 188 -7.61 3.80 -12.05
N GLY A 189 -7.00 4.78 -11.41
CA GLY A 189 -5.59 4.77 -11.05
C GLY A 189 -5.29 5.82 -9.99
N GLY A 190 -4.08 5.81 -9.43
CA GLY A 190 -3.63 6.91 -8.57
C GLY A 190 -3.60 8.23 -9.34
N ASP A 191 -3.67 9.35 -8.63
CA ASP A 191 -3.69 10.69 -9.28
C ASP A 191 -2.42 10.96 -10.11
N ASP A 192 -1.32 10.31 -9.79
CA ASP A 192 -0.09 10.33 -10.58
C ASP A 192 -0.20 9.61 -11.94
N GLN A 193 -1.24 8.79 -12.17
CA GLN A 193 -1.50 8.07 -13.42
C GLN A 193 -2.34 8.85 -14.45
N TRP A 194 -2.79 10.05 -14.13
CA TRP A 194 -3.73 10.82 -14.95
C TRP A 194 -3.33 10.91 -16.42
N SER A 195 -2.09 11.26 -16.71
CA SER A 195 -1.60 11.38 -18.09
C SER A 195 -1.68 10.07 -18.88
N ASN A 196 -1.32 8.94 -18.23
CA ASN A 196 -1.38 7.62 -18.86
C ASN A 196 -2.84 7.23 -19.15
N MET A 197 -3.74 7.50 -18.21
CA MET A 197 -5.17 7.18 -18.33
C MET A 197 -5.83 7.95 -19.46
N LEU A 198 -5.50 9.25 -19.62
CA LEU A 198 -5.99 10.08 -20.72
C LEU A 198 -5.51 9.56 -22.10
N GLY A 199 -4.34 8.95 -22.17
CA GLY A 199 -3.87 8.30 -23.38
C GLY A 199 -4.82 7.19 -23.85
N GLY A 200 -5.32 6.38 -22.90
CA GLY A 200 -6.27 5.29 -23.17
C GLY A 200 -7.65 5.79 -23.59
N THR A 201 -8.22 6.77 -22.89
CA THR A 201 -9.53 7.35 -23.26
C THR A 201 -9.48 7.97 -24.65
N GLU A 202 -8.41 8.69 -24.98
CA GLU A 202 -8.22 9.31 -26.29
C GLU A 202 -7.99 8.27 -27.39
N LEU A 203 -7.28 7.18 -27.13
CA LEU A 203 -7.08 6.10 -28.10
C LEU A 203 -8.41 5.42 -28.45
N ILE A 204 -9.26 5.11 -27.46
CA ILE A 204 -10.58 4.53 -27.67
C ILE A 204 -11.46 5.48 -28.49
N ARG A 205 -11.47 6.77 -28.14
CA ARG A 205 -12.23 7.79 -28.87
C ARG A 205 -11.80 7.88 -30.34
N ARG A 206 -10.50 7.93 -30.62
CA ARG A 206 -9.96 8.08 -31.98
C ARG A 206 -10.16 6.82 -32.82
N LYS A 207 -9.97 5.65 -32.19
CA LYS A 207 -9.98 4.39 -32.94
C LYS A 207 -11.38 3.80 -33.10
N LEU A 208 -12.24 3.92 -32.08
CA LEU A 208 -13.55 3.29 -32.05
C LEU A 208 -14.71 4.30 -32.20
N GLY A 209 -14.45 5.62 -32.05
CA GLY A 209 -15.51 6.64 -31.99
C GLY A 209 -16.43 6.46 -30.78
N LYS A 210 -15.91 5.88 -29.69
CA LYS A 210 -16.65 5.57 -28.46
C LYS A 210 -16.08 6.35 -27.28
N ASP A 211 -16.94 6.57 -26.28
CA ASP A 211 -16.54 7.19 -25.04
C ASP A 211 -15.97 6.16 -24.05
N ALA A 212 -14.91 6.54 -23.37
CA ALA A 212 -14.35 5.83 -22.24
C ALA A 212 -13.91 6.86 -21.21
N TYR A 213 -13.96 6.47 -19.95
CA TYR A 213 -13.81 7.41 -18.83
C TYR A 213 -12.63 7.02 -17.95
N ALA A 214 -12.09 8.03 -17.28
CA ALA A 214 -11.02 7.84 -16.30
C ALA A 214 -11.34 8.61 -15.02
N MET A 215 -11.02 8.00 -13.89
CA MET A 215 -11.17 8.60 -12.58
C MET A 215 -9.93 8.31 -11.74
N THR A 216 -9.29 9.36 -11.21
CA THR A 216 -8.14 9.17 -10.34
C THR A 216 -8.55 9.10 -8.88
N ILE A 217 -7.78 8.31 -8.16
CA ILE A 217 -7.91 8.09 -6.72
C ILE A 217 -6.98 9.04 -5.99
N THR A 218 -7.52 9.75 -5.01
CA THR A 218 -6.73 10.63 -4.13
C THR A 218 -5.58 9.86 -3.50
N LEU A 219 -4.36 10.38 -3.62
CA LEU A 219 -3.20 9.75 -2.99
C LEU A 219 -3.34 9.76 -1.46
N LEU A 220 -3.01 8.64 -0.84
CA LEU A 220 -3.01 8.51 0.61
C LEU A 220 -1.77 9.20 1.19
N LEU A 221 -1.91 10.48 1.49
CA LEU A 221 -0.86 11.31 2.09
C LEU A 221 -1.18 11.56 3.57
N ASN A 222 -0.14 11.64 4.40
CA ASN A 222 -0.29 12.13 5.76
C ASN A 222 -0.41 13.66 5.80
N SER A 223 -0.65 14.24 6.97
CA SER A 223 -0.76 15.69 7.20
C SER A 223 0.50 16.50 6.83
N GLU A 224 1.66 15.82 6.69
CA GLU A 224 2.91 16.43 6.22
C GLU A 224 3.07 16.35 4.68
N GLY A 225 2.08 15.81 3.96
CA GLY A 225 2.13 15.61 2.49
C GLY A 225 2.97 14.42 2.04
N LYS A 226 3.38 13.53 2.93
CA LYS A 226 4.15 12.33 2.58
C LYS A 226 3.25 11.14 2.31
N LYS A 227 3.59 10.33 1.29
CA LYS A 227 2.86 9.08 0.98
C LYS A 227 2.86 8.15 2.19
N MET A 228 1.67 7.75 2.66
CA MET A 228 1.49 6.79 3.74
C MET A 228 1.85 5.36 3.29
N GLY A 229 2.03 4.45 4.25
CA GLY A 229 2.45 3.07 3.96
C GLY A 229 3.95 2.91 3.73
N LYS A 230 4.74 3.93 4.04
CA LYS A 230 6.22 3.87 4.09
C LYS A 230 6.71 4.16 5.50
N THR A 231 7.63 3.36 5.98
CA THR A 231 8.33 3.54 7.26
C THR A 231 9.83 3.69 6.99
N GLN A 232 10.61 3.96 8.02
CA GLN A 232 12.08 3.93 7.92
C GLN A 232 12.62 2.53 7.52
N LYS A 233 11.83 1.47 7.74
CA LYS A 233 12.15 0.08 7.39
C LYS A 233 11.65 -0.32 5.98
N GLY A 234 11.01 0.58 5.25
CA GLY A 234 10.45 0.30 3.92
C GLY A 234 8.92 0.38 3.86
N ALA A 235 8.31 -0.33 2.92
CA ALA A 235 6.86 -0.36 2.75
C ALA A 235 6.17 -1.16 3.86
N VAL A 236 4.92 -0.77 4.18
CA VAL A 236 4.00 -1.58 4.99
C VAL A 236 3.26 -2.52 4.04
N TRP A 237 3.59 -3.79 4.13
CA TRP A 237 3.13 -4.84 3.24
C TRP A 237 1.82 -5.45 3.71
N LEU A 238 1.06 -6.01 2.77
CA LEU A 238 -0.15 -6.80 3.08
C LEU A 238 0.17 -8.27 3.35
N ASP A 239 1.37 -8.73 3.00
CA ASP A 239 1.85 -10.08 3.32
C ASP A 239 2.24 -10.15 4.81
N PRO A 240 1.63 -11.06 5.61
CA PRO A 240 1.94 -11.22 7.02
C PRO A 240 3.39 -11.68 7.30
N ASN A 241 4.07 -12.27 6.32
CA ASN A 241 5.48 -12.65 6.44
C ASN A 241 6.44 -11.47 6.31
N LYS A 242 5.98 -10.34 5.73
CA LYS A 242 6.78 -9.11 5.52
C LYS A 242 6.46 -8.02 6.52
N THR A 243 5.19 -7.87 6.86
CA THR A 243 4.67 -7.00 7.91
C THR A 243 3.68 -7.83 8.70
N THR A 244 4.05 -8.23 9.91
CA THR A 244 3.18 -9.06 10.74
C THR A 244 1.85 -8.35 11.02
N PRO A 245 0.74 -9.08 11.30
CA PRO A 245 -0.54 -8.47 11.65
C PRO A 245 -0.43 -7.47 12.80
N PHE A 246 0.43 -7.76 13.77
CA PHE A 246 0.70 -6.86 14.90
C PHE A 246 1.43 -5.58 14.46
N GLU A 247 2.47 -5.67 13.61
CA GLU A 247 3.16 -4.49 13.07
C GLU A 247 2.23 -3.66 12.19
N PHE A 248 1.37 -4.30 11.40
CA PHE A 248 0.34 -3.66 10.58
C PHE A 248 -0.67 -2.91 11.46
N TYR A 249 -1.17 -3.55 12.53
CA TYR A 249 -2.03 -2.93 13.53
C TYR A 249 -1.37 -1.71 14.18
N GLN A 250 -0.12 -1.87 14.63
CA GLN A 250 0.63 -0.79 15.28
C GLN A 250 0.91 0.39 14.34
N TYR A 251 1.14 0.14 13.06
CA TYR A 251 1.28 1.21 12.08
C TYR A 251 0.05 2.12 12.07
N TRP A 252 -1.15 1.55 11.99
CA TRP A 252 -2.40 2.31 11.98
C TRP A 252 -2.76 2.90 13.34
N ARG A 253 -2.46 2.19 14.41
CA ARG A 253 -2.65 2.68 15.78
C ARG A 253 -1.80 3.92 16.10
N ASN A 254 -0.71 4.11 15.37
CA ASN A 254 0.26 5.19 15.55
C ASN A 254 0.15 6.33 14.53
N VAL A 255 -0.88 6.37 13.69
CA VAL A 255 -1.13 7.52 12.81
C VAL A 255 -1.35 8.80 13.63
N SER A 256 -1.12 9.96 13.00
CA SER A 256 -1.33 11.23 13.69
C SER A 256 -2.82 11.49 13.97
N ASP A 257 -3.11 12.32 14.98
CA ASP A 257 -4.49 12.74 15.27
C ASP A 257 -5.13 13.43 14.07
N ALA A 258 -4.34 14.18 13.31
CA ALA A 258 -4.78 14.88 12.11
C ALA A 258 -5.15 13.93 10.93
N ASP A 259 -4.64 12.70 10.95
CA ASP A 259 -4.80 11.76 9.83
C ASP A 259 -5.85 10.69 10.09
N VAL A 260 -6.19 10.39 11.34
CA VAL A 260 -6.99 9.21 11.70
C VAL A 260 -8.37 9.20 11.07
N LEU A 261 -9.10 10.32 11.11
CA LEU A 261 -10.46 10.40 10.56
C LEU A 261 -10.48 10.35 9.03
N LYS A 262 -9.47 10.94 8.39
CA LYS A 262 -9.25 10.79 6.95
C LYS A 262 -9.02 9.32 6.59
N CYS A 263 -8.15 8.63 7.31
CA CYS A 263 -7.89 7.20 7.08
C CYS A 263 -9.14 6.35 7.29
N LEU A 264 -9.94 6.62 8.32
CA LEU A 264 -11.22 5.94 8.55
C LEU A 264 -12.18 6.11 7.36
N ARG A 265 -12.33 7.33 6.83
CA ARG A 265 -13.17 7.59 5.66
C ARG A 265 -12.69 6.88 4.41
N MET A 266 -11.40 6.97 4.12
CA MET A 266 -10.83 6.44 2.87
C MET A 266 -10.70 4.92 2.85
N LEU A 267 -10.35 4.30 3.97
CA LEU A 267 -9.86 2.91 3.99
C LEU A 267 -10.83 1.91 4.65
N THR A 268 -11.81 2.35 5.44
CA THR A 268 -12.73 1.44 6.14
C THR A 268 -14.09 1.36 5.46
N PHE A 269 -14.86 0.33 5.78
CA PHE A 269 -16.25 0.17 5.35
C PHE A 269 -17.26 0.64 6.43
N LEU A 270 -16.79 1.32 7.45
CA LEU A 270 -17.67 1.91 8.48
C LEU A 270 -18.65 2.91 7.84
N PRO A 271 -19.90 3.00 8.35
CA PRO A 271 -20.85 4.01 7.93
C PRO A 271 -20.28 5.43 8.08
N LEU A 272 -20.51 6.28 7.09
CA LEU A 272 -20.00 7.66 7.11
C LEU A 272 -20.56 8.44 8.30
N GLU A 273 -21.83 8.19 8.64
CA GLU A 273 -22.51 8.83 9.78
C GLU A 273 -21.78 8.56 11.11
N GLN A 274 -21.28 7.34 11.29
CA GLN A 274 -20.47 6.97 12.46
C GLN A 274 -19.14 7.74 12.48
N ILE A 275 -18.50 7.90 11.31
CA ILE A 275 -17.22 8.62 11.21
C ILE A 275 -17.45 10.13 11.38
N ASP A 276 -18.54 10.67 10.85
CA ASP A 276 -18.91 12.09 10.98
C ASP A 276 -19.20 12.48 12.44
N GLU A 277 -19.69 11.55 13.26
CA GLU A 277 -19.80 11.77 14.71
C GLU A 277 -18.42 11.87 15.38
N MET A 278 -17.43 11.12 14.87
CA MET A 278 -16.05 11.18 15.38
C MET A 278 -15.34 12.49 15.04
N ASP A 279 -15.86 13.33 14.13
CA ASP A 279 -15.30 14.66 13.85
C ASP A 279 -15.35 15.61 15.09
N LYS A 280 -16.20 15.28 16.04
CA LYS A 280 -16.32 16.01 17.31
C LYS A 280 -15.36 15.50 18.39
N TRP A 281 -14.63 14.42 18.12
CA TRP A 281 -13.76 13.77 19.09
C TRP A 281 -12.44 14.53 19.24
N GLU A 282 -12.00 14.68 20.49
CA GLU A 282 -10.77 15.37 20.84
C GLU A 282 -9.97 14.55 21.86
N GLY A 283 -8.68 14.83 21.96
CA GLY A 283 -7.79 14.28 22.98
C GLY A 283 -7.80 12.74 23.02
N SER A 284 -8.21 12.18 24.16
CA SER A 284 -8.23 10.72 24.37
C SER A 284 -9.20 9.97 23.46
N GLN A 285 -10.27 10.61 22.98
CA GLN A 285 -11.23 9.99 22.05
C GLN A 285 -10.57 9.69 20.70
N LEU A 286 -9.64 10.52 20.22
CA LEU A 286 -8.86 10.23 19.00
C LEU A 286 -8.01 8.96 19.14
N ASN A 287 -7.58 8.60 20.36
CA ASN A 287 -6.92 7.32 20.59
C ASN A 287 -7.88 6.14 20.37
N GLN A 288 -9.16 6.30 20.71
CA GLN A 288 -10.18 5.30 20.40
C GLN A 288 -10.42 5.20 18.90
N ALA A 289 -10.50 6.33 18.18
CA ALA A 289 -10.59 6.34 16.71
C ALA A 289 -9.43 5.62 16.05
N LYS A 290 -8.19 5.80 16.54
CA LYS A 290 -7.00 5.06 16.06
C LYS A 290 -7.07 3.57 16.34
N GLU A 291 -7.64 3.18 17.47
CA GLU A 291 -7.85 1.77 17.81
C GLU A 291 -8.87 1.12 16.87
N ILE A 292 -9.99 1.81 16.59
CA ILE A 292 -10.99 1.39 15.61
C ILE A 292 -10.35 1.27 14.23
N LEU A 293 -9.61 2.28 13.77
CA LEU A 293 -8.92 2.25 12.48
C LEU A 293 -7.97 1.04 12.37
N ALA A 294 -7.14 0.83 13.37
CA ALA A 294 -6.17 -0.26 13.37
C ALA A 294 -6.85 -1.63 13.37
N TYR A 295 -7.93 -1.80 14.14
CA TYR A 295 -8.72 -3.01 14.15
C TYR A 295 -9.37 -3.30 12.80
N GLU A 296 -10.11 -2.31 12.27
CA GLU A 296 -10.83 -2.46 11.00
C GLU A 296 -9.89 -2.81 9.84
N LEU A 297 -8.75 -2.13 9.73
CA LEU A 297 -7.81 -2.38 8.65
C LEU A 297 -7.06 -3.71 8.81
N THR A 298 -6.73 -4.10 10.04
CA THR A 298 -6.10 -5.40 10.29
C THR A 298 -7.09 -6.53 10.04
N ASN A 299 -8.36 -6.36 10.41
CA ASN A 299 -9.42 -7.31 10.08
C ASN A 299 -9.60 -7.48 8.57
N LEU A 300 -9.64 -6.38 7.82
CA LEU A 300 -9.78 -6.42 6.36
C LEU A 300 -8.62 -7.15 5.67
N VAL A 301 -7.40 -7.00 6.16
CA VAL A 301 -6.18 -7.54 5.51
C VAL A 301 -5.83 -8.94 6.02
N HIS A 302 -5.91 -9.17 7.32
CA HIS A 302 -5.40 -10.37 7.97
C HIS A 302 -6.51 -11.25 8.59
N GLY A 303 -7.75 -10.74 8.66
CA GLY A 303 -8.88 -11.43 9.26
C GLY A 303 -9.11 -11.11 10.73
N GLU A 304 -10.30 -11.47 11.22
CA GLU A 304 -10.80 -11.05 12.53
C GLU A 304 -9.95 -11.61 13.69
N ASP A 305 -9.52 -12.87 13.59
CA ASP A 305 -8.74 -13.49 14.65
C ASP A 305 -7.38 -12.78 14.85
N GLU A 306 -6.70 -12.46 13.76
CA GLU A 306 -5.42 -11.75 13.81
C GLU A 306 -5.62 -10.29 14.27
N ALA A 307 -6.72 -9.64 13.90
CA ALA A 307 -7.04 -8.29 14.38
C ALA A 307 -7.30 -8.27 15.90
N LYS A 308 -8.04 -9.26 16.43
CA LYS A 308 -8.28 -9.40 17.88
C LYS A 308 -6.98 -9.64 18.64
N LYS A 309 -6.16 -10.59 18.18
CA LYS A 309 -4.86 -10.88 18.80
C LYS A 309 -3.94 -9.64 18.80
N ALA A 310 -3.86 -8.94 17.68
CA ALA A 310 -3.06 -7.72 17.58
C ALA A 310 -3.57 -6.61 18.51
N GLN A 311 -4.90 -6.45 18.63
CA GLN A 311 -5.50 -5.48 19.53
C GLN A 311 -5.23 -5.82 21.00
N GLU A 312 -5.43 -7.08 21.39
CA GLU A 312 -5.18 -7.56 22.76
C GLU A 312 -3.69 -7.39 23.13
N SER A 313 -2.80 -7.80 22.22
CA SER A 313 -1.36 -7.61 22.41
C SER A 313 -0.98 -6.13 22.54
N ALA A 314 -1.59 -5.26 21.73
CA ALA A 314 -1.35 -3.82 21.83
C ALA A 314 -1.86 -3.23 23.15
N ARG A 315 -3.03 -3.67 23.63
CA ARG A 315 -3.56 -3.24 24.94
C ARG A 315 -2.70 -3.74 26.10
N ALA A 316 -2.27 -4.98 26.06
CA ALA A 316 -1.40 -5.58 27.08
C ALA A 316 -0.09 -4.78 27.27
N LEU A 317 0.47 -4.23 26.19
CA LEU A 317 1.66 -3.36 26.25
C LEU A 317 1.46 -2.07 27.05
N PHE A 318 0.24 -1.55 27.10
CA PHE A 318 -0.07 -0.33 27.87
C PHE A 318 -0.45 -0.62 29.31
N THR A 319 -0.81 -1.88 29.64
CA THR A 319 -1.28 -2.30 30.97
C THR A 319 -0.23 -3.12 31.74
N GLY A 320 1.00 -3.29 31.20
CA GLY A 320 2.07 -4.09 31.82
C GLY A 320 1.88 -5.60 31.72
N GLY A 321 1.06 -6.06 30.77
CA GLY A 321 0.80 -7.48 30.52
C GLY A 321 1.72 -8.08 29.45
N ASN A 322 1.87 -9.43 29.49
CA ASN A 322 2.61 -10.18 28.46
C ASN A 322 1.85 -10.19 27.14
N ALA A 323 2.39 -9.50 26.11
CA ALA A 323 1.81 -9.49 24.76
C ALA A 323 2.30 -10.74 23.99
N ALA A 324 1.38 -11.62 23.60
CA ALA A 324 1.69 -12.89 22.92
C ALA A 324 2.33 -12.71 21.52
N GLU A 325 2.12 -11.58 20.85
CA GLU A 325 2.56 -11.31 19.46
C GLU A 325 3.44 -10.05 19.32
N MET A 326 4.32 -9.83 20.27
CA MET A 326 5.28 -8.73 20.20
C MET A 326 6.38 -9.02 19.17
N PRO A 327 6.81 -8.06 18.35
CA PRO A 327 7.98 -8.24 17.50
C PRO A 327 9.16 -8.76 18.31
N THR A 328 9.64 -9.94 17.94
CA THR A 328 10.70 -10.63 18.67
C THR A 328 12.03 -10.46 17.95
N SER A 329 13.11 -10.31 18.69
CA SER A 329 14.49 -10.36 18.20
C SER A 329 15.25 -11.40 19.01
N GLU A 330 16.04 -12.20 18.30
CA GLU A 330 16.84 -13.24 18.92
C GLU A 330 18.27 -12.76 19.15
N LEU A 331 18.83 -13.12 20.30
CA LEU A 331 20.23 -13.03 20.64
C LEU A 331 20.85 -14.42 20.62
N THR A 332 22.09 -14.51 20.21
CA THR A 332 22.88 -15.73 20.22
C THR A 332 23.97 -15.62 21.29
N GLU A 333 24.57 -16.73 21.68
CA GLU A 333 25.72 -16.73 22.63
C GLU A 333 26.88 -15.85 22.15
N ALA A 334 27.05 -15.73 20.82
CA ALA A 334 28.09 -14.87 20.23
C ALA A 334 27.85 -13.36 20.45
N ASP A 335 26.65 -12.94 20.86
CA ASP A 335 26.31 -11.56 21.15
C ASP A 335 26.76 -11.13 22.57
N PHE A 336 27.17 -12.08 23.40
CA PHE A 336 27.61 -11.85 24.76
C PHE A 336 29.15 -11.84 24.85
N THR A 337 29.70 -10.88 25.53
CA THR A 337 31.14 -10.75 25.83
C THR A 337 31.32 -10.94 27.32
N ASP A 338 32.21 -11.86 27.72
CA ASP A 338 32.40 -12.23 29.12
C ASP A 338 31.08 -12.60 29.85
N GLY A 339 30.18 -13.29 29.13
CA GLY A 339 28.89 -13.74 29.65
C GLY A 339 27.86 -12.62 29.83
N LYS A 340 28.06 -11.44 29.26
CA LYS A 340 27.16 -10.30 29.38
C LYS A 340 26.97 -9.57 28.07
N ILE A 341 25.80 -8.96 27.91
CA ILE A 341 25.50 -8.01 26.81
C ILE A 341 25.08 -6.67 27.40
N ASP A 342 25.69 -5.57 26.95
CA ASP A 342 25.30 -4.22 27.41
C ASP A 342 24.00 -3.75 26.72
N ILE A 343 23.28 -2.85 27.39
CA ILE A 343 22.00 -2.29 26.88
C ILE A 343 22.13 -1.66 25.50
N LEU A 344 23.28 -1.05 25.16
CA LEU A 344 23.49 -0.44 23.86
C LEU A 344 23.54 -1.51 22.75
N SER A 345 24.19 -2.65 23.03
CA SER A 345 24.23 -3.80 22.13
C SER A 345 22.85 -4.43 21.98
N VAL A 346 22.09 -4.58 23.08
CA VAL A 346 20.69 -5.05 23.02
C VAL A 346 19.84 -4.17 22.11
N LEU A 347 19.93 -2.85 22.25
CA LEU A 347 19.16 -1.91 21.41
C LEU A 347 19.54 -1.97 19.93
N VAL A 348 20.82 -2.18 19.62
CA VAL A 348 21.29 -2.30 18.23
C VAL A 348 20.91 -3.65 17.63
N LYS A 349 21.18 -4.73 18.33
CA LYS A 349 20.88 -6.10 17.88
C LYS A 349 19.37 -6.31 17.70
N SER A 350 18.56 -5.80 18.58
CA SER A 350 17.12 -5.83 18.45
C SER A 350 16.60 -4.90 17.34
N GLY A 351 17.45 -4.05 16.72
CA GLY A 351 17.02 -3.08 15.71
C GLY A 351 16.17 -1.93 16.26
N LEU A 352 16.18 -1.72 17.58
CA LEU A 352 15.55 -0.57 18.22
C LEU A 352 16.39 0.70 18.06
N SER A 353 17.68 0.57 17.78
CA SER A 353 18.57 1.67 17.43
C SER A 353 19.45 1.29 16.24
N ALA A 354 19.69 2.22 15.32
CA ALA A 354 20.51 1.98 14.15
C ALA A 354 22.02 1.93 14.45
N SER A 355 22.44 2.49 15.61
CA SER A 355 23.85 2.51 16.02
C SER A 355 23.99 2.60 17.54
N ARG A 356 25.18 2.22 18.04
CA ARG A 356 25.51 2.37 19.47
C ARG A 356 25.46 3.85 19.93
N SER A 357 25.80 4.80 19.08
CA SER A 357 25.73 6.24 19.41
C SER A 357 24.27 6.70 19.57
N GLU A 358 23.38 6.19 18.76
CA GLU A 358 21.94 6.46 18.88
C GLU A 358 21.35 5.78 20.13
N ALA A 359 21.72 4.54 20.39
CA ALA A 359 21.33 3.81 21.59
C ALA A 359 21.76 4.54 22.85
N ARG A 360 23.01 5.03 22.92
CA ARG A 360 23.54 5.80 24.04
C ARG A 360 22.69 7.03 24.32
N ARG A 361 22.42 7.84 23.30
CA ARG A 361 21.57 9.03 23.45
C ARG A 361 20.19 8.69 23.97
N ALA A 362 19.59 7.59 23.50
CA ALA A 362 18.28 7.16 23.95
C ALA A 362 18.28 6.78 25.44
N VAL A 363 19.32 6.09 25.92
CA VAL A 363 19.48 5.73 27.34
C VAL A 363 19.69 6.96 28.19
N GLU A 364 20.63 7.86 27.81
CA GLU A 364 20.95 9.09 28.55
C GLU A 364 19.75 10.03 28.64
N GLN A 365 18.90 10.07 27.63
CA GLN A 365 17.65 10.84 27.63
C GLN A 365 16.52 10.14 28.41
N GLY A 366 16.79 8.99 29.01
CA GLY A 366 15.79 8.20 29.75
C GLY A 366 14.64 7.70 28.89
N GLY A 367 14.90 7.50 27.60
CA GLY A 367 13.94 6.98 26.63
C GLY A 367 13.92 5.45 26.51
N VAL A 368 14.66 4.72 27.35
CA VAL A 368 14.76 3.27 27.30
C VAL A 368 14.16 2.64 28.57
N VAL A 369 13.33 1.62 28.35
CA VAL A 369 12.72 0.81 29.43
C VAL A 369 12.94 -0.66 29.09
N VAL A 370 13.36 -1.47 30.05
CA VAL A 370 13.53 -2.92 29.95
C VAL A 370 12.77 -3.57 31.10
N ALA A 371 11.87 -4.50 30.77
CA ALA A 371 11.02 -5.19 31.77
C ALA A 371 10.37 -4.19 32.76
N ASP A 372 9.78 -3.11 32.21
CA ASP A 372 9.13 -2.02 32.93
C ASP A 372 10.06 -1.11 33.78
N GLU A 373 11.35 -1.40 33.84
CA GLU A 373 12.33 -0.57 34.50
C GLU A 373 12.97 0.44 33.54
N LYS A 374 12.99 1.71 33.93
CA LYS A 374 13.62 2.79 33.16
C LYS A 374 15.15 2.69 33.27
N ILE A 375 15.81 2.53 32.13
CA ILE A 375 17.26 2.42 32.05
C ILE A 375 17.86 3.78 31.75
N THR A 376 18.75 4.26 32.65
CA THR A 376 19.46 5.52 32.51
C THR A 376 20.97 5.36 32.51
N ASP A 377 21.48 4.20 32.92
CA ASP A 377 22.91 3.89 32.89
C ASP A 377 23.25 3.11 31.60
N VAL A 378 24.11 3.68 30.78
CA VAL A 378 24.61 3.07 29.54
C VAL A 378 25.49 1.84 29.79
N LYS A 379 25.92 1.59 31.02
CA LYS A 379 26.67 0.40 31.41
C LYS A 379 25.81 -0.75 31.88
N THR A 380 24.48 -0.58 31.94
CA THR A 380 23.58 -1.65 32.30
C THR A 380 23.82 -2.85 31.38
N ALA A 381 24.02 -4.04 31.96
CA ALA A 381 24.31 -5.26 31.24
C ALA A 381 23.42 -6.39 31.72
N TYR A 382 23.18 -7.35 30.85
CA TYR A 382 22.29 -8.49 31.04
C TYR A 382 23.05 -9.79 30.80
N VAL A 383 22.64 -10.87 31.46
CA VAL A 383 23.16 -12.22 31.28
C VAL A 383 22.18 -13.05 30.39
N PRO A 384 22.65 -14.09 29.68
CA PRO A 384 21.82 -14.87 28.77
C PRO A 384 20.52 -15.39 29.42
N GLU A 385 20.58 -15.84 30.65
CA GLU A 385 19.45 -16.40 31.39
C GLU A 385 18.26 -15.44 31.53
N GLN A 386 18.51 -14.13 31.46
CA GLN A 386 17.45 -13.11 31.52
C GLN A 386 16.63 -13.02 30.24
N PHE A 387 17.16 -13.59 29.14
CA PHE A 387 16.48 -13.64 27.86
C PHE A 387 15.87 -15.03 27.57
N ASP A 388 15.97 -15.96 28.48
CA ASP A 388 15.36 -17.29 28.36
C ASP A 388 13.84 -17.24 28.52
N GLY A 389 13.17 -18.24 27.97
CA GLY A 389 11.72 -18.39 28.08
C GLY A 389 10.97 -17.30 27.35
N GLU A 390 10.29 -16.42 28.07
CA GLU A 390 9.53 -15.30 27.48
C GLU A 390 10.42 -14.12 27.07
N GLY A 391 11.69 -14.10 27.48
CA GLY A 391 12.63 -13.04 27.19
C GLY A 391 12.31 -11.70 27.88
N LEU A 392 13.01 -10.65 27.48
CA LEU A 392 12.81 -9.30 28.01
C LEU A 392 12.12 -8.39 27.00
N VAL A 393 11.14 -7.62 27.47
CA VAL A 393 10.53 -6.54 26.67
C VAL A 393 11.41 -5.31 26.78
N VAL A 394 11.97 -4.89 25.66
CA VAL A 394 12.78 -3.68 25.52
C VAL A 394 12.02 -2.61 24.77
N ARG A 395 11.86 -1.44 25.36
CA ARG A 395 11.15 -0.29 24.77
C ARG A 395 12.07 0.91 24.62
N ARG A 396 12.00 1.54 23.44
CA ARG A 396 12.67 2.83 23.16
C ARG A 396 11.64 3.89 22.78
N GLY A 397 11.51 4.90 23.62
CA GLY A 397 10.47 5.90 23.49
C GLY A 397 9.05 5.32 23.71
N LYS A 398 8.03 6.02 23.20
CA LYS A 398 6.64 5.63 23.42
C LYS A 398 6.12 4.59 22.42
N LYS A 399 6.81 4.40 21.26
CA LYS A 399 6.26 3.69 20.10
C LYS A 399 7.08 2.49 19.63
N ASN A 400 8.35 2.37 20.04
CA ASN A 400 9.24 1.31 19.56
C ASN A 400 9.56 0.36 20.72
N PHE A 401 9.19 -0.92 20.54
CA PHE A 401 9.43 -1.97 21.53
C PHE A 401 9.63 -3.30 20.82
N LYS A 402 10.34 -4.20 21.46
CA LYS A 402 10.56 -5.58 21.04
C LYS A 402 10.72 -6.50 22.22
N ARG A 403 10.30 -7.74 22.04
CA ARG A 403 10.71 -8.84 22.89
C ARG A 403 12.08 -9.31 22.42
N VAL A 404 13.02 -9.45 23.33
CA VAL A 404 14.35 -9.97 23.05
C VAL A 404 14.48 -11.31 23.77
N VAL A 405 14.81 -12.37 23.04
CA VAL A 405 14.92 -13.75 23.54
C VAL A 405 16.25 -14.36 23.14
N MET A 406 16.66 -15.42 23.82
CA MET A 406 17.77 -16.26 23.35
C MET A 406 17.31 -17.11 22.17
N SER A 407 18.14 -17.19 21.14
CA SER A 407 17.98 -18.16 20.06
C SER A 407 18.21 -19.57 20.60
N LYS A 408 17.31 -20.52 20.28
CA LYS A 408 17.42 -21.90 20.65
C LYS A 408 18.50 -22.62 19.85
#